data_3a28ceee65cb02e85c72f9baa28f6c09
#
_entry.id   3a28ceee65cb02e85c72f9baa28f6c09
#
_cell.length_a   1.000
_cell.length_b   1.000
_cell.length_c   1.000
_cell.angle_alpha   90.00
_cell.angle_beta   90.00
_cell.angle_gamma   90.00
#
_symmetry.space_group_name_H-M   'P 1'
#
loop_
_entity.id
_entity.type
_entity.pdbx_description
1 polymer ?
#
loop_
_entity_poly.entity_id
_entity_poly.type
_entity_poly.pdbx_seq_one_letter_code
_entity_poly.pdbx_strand_id
1 'polypeptide(L)'
;MSDAQNAASPAENPMRLRDALRKARIEAADRTGVVVDLRDAEVARLEILSEALDPLFAQVPDNIDLFDRGISEGETPRLWIDVVAHILMGRDKRIYRFVQDTRYGRIVLAESHDVPVIVEAVTGYVARRMIEREHALVATPASEPEAKPKPRRRGWGMFLLGFVLGVIALFGLALYASLHDL
;
A
#
# COMPACT_ATOMS: atom_id res chain seq x y z
N MET A 1 65.61 14.50 -49.68
CA MET A 1 65.84 13.50 -48.63
C MET A 1 65.08 13.99 -47.41
N SER A 2 63.95 13.51 -47.20
CA SER A 2 63.20 13.65 -45.95
C SER A 2 62.10 12.58 -45.97
N ASP A 3 62.40 11.45 -45.37
CA ASP A 3 61.47 10.38 -45.10
C ASP A 3 60.58 10.82 -43.96
N ALA A 4 59.31 11.17 -44.29
CA ALA A 4 58.27 11.36 -43.30
C ALA A 4 57.74 9.98 -42.87
N GLN A 5 58.19 9.53 -41.69
CA GLN A 5 57.69 8.36 -41.00
C GLN A 5 56.20 8.54 -40.72
N ASN A 6 55.38 7.86 -41.51
CA ASN A 6 53.93 7.68 -41.25
C ASN A 6 53.79 6.71 -40.09
N ALA A 7 53.73 7.24 -38.86
CA ALA A 7 53.36 6.47 -37.69
C ALA A 7 51.87 6.14 -37.79
N ALA A 8 51.57 4.98 -38.34
CA ALA A 8 50.22 4.40 -38.29
C ALA A 8 49.84 4.18 -36.80
N SER A 9 48.88 4.97 -36.30
CA SER A 9 48.21 4.66 -35.05
C SER A 9 47.74 3.20 -35.03
N PRO A 10 47.92 2.46 -33.95
CA PRO A 10 47.41 1.11 -33.86
C PRO A 10 45.87 1.19 -33.97
N ALA A 11 45.31 0.69 -35.09
CA ALA A 11 43.91 0.55 -35.26
C ALA A 11 43.38 -0.28 -34.09
N GLU A 12 42.56 0.32 -33.24
CA GLU A 12 41.82 -0.38 -32.18
C GLU A 12 41.06 -1.53 -32.84
N ASN A 13 41.54 -2.75 -32.56
CA ASN A 13 40.95 -3.94 -33.11
C ASN A 13 39.51 -4.07 -32.54
N PRO A 14 38.46 -4.01 -33.35
CA PRO A 14 37.10 -3.98 -32.83
C PRO A 14 36.88 -5.20 -31.96
N MET A 15 36.42 -4.97 -30.73
CA MET A 15 36.18 -6.01 -29.72
C MET A 15 35.30 -7.13 -30.34
N ARG A 16 35.82 -8.36 -30.36
CA ARG A 16 35.04 -9.48 -30.92
C ARG A 16 33.78 -9.67 -30.14
N LEU A 17 32.68 -9.98 -30.80
CA LEU A 17 31.37 -10.21 -30.17
C LEU A 17 31.46 -11.18 -28.97
N ARG A 18 32.31 -12.20 -29.05
CA ARG A 18 32.54 -13.14 -27.95
C ARG A 18 33.09 -12.46 -26.71
N ASP A 19 34.03 -11.56 -26.87
CA ASP A 19 34.66 -10.85 -25.75
C ASP A 19 33.69 -9.80 -25.16
N ALA A 20 32.92 -9.14 -26.00
CA ALA A 20 31.83 -8.25 -25.58
C ALA A 20 30.75 -9.00 -24.80
N LEU A 21 30.33 -10.18 -25.25
CA LEU A 21 29.36 -11.03 -24.54
C LEU A 21 29.91 -11.52 -23.19
N ARG A 22 31.19 -11.90 -23.14
CA ARG A 22 31.82 -12.33 -21.90
C ARG A 22 31.87 -11.17 -20.89
N LYS A 23 32.27 -9.99 -21.32
CA LYS A 23 32.31 -8.78 -20.50
C LYS A 23 30.90 -8.43 -19.98
N ALA A 24 29.90 -8.43 -20.85
CA ALA A 24 28.51 -8.15 -20.47
C ALA A 24 27.95 -9.18 -19.46
N ARG A 25 28.33 -10.46 -19.54
CA ARG A 25 27.94 -11.49 -18.56
C ARG A 25 28.60 -11.24 -17.20
N ILE A 26 29.87 -10.89 -17.16
CA ILE A 26 30.58 -10.56 -15.92
C ILE A 26 29.94 -9.34 -15.27
N GLU A 27 29.70 -8.26 -16.01
CA GLU A 27 29.06 -7.04 -15.52
C GLU A 27 27.61 -7.30 -15.03
N ALA A 28 26.88 -8.22 -15.66
CA ALA A 28 25.55 -8.63 -15.21
C ALA A 28 25.62 -9.43 -13.89
N ALA A 29 26.59 -10.33 -13.75
CA ALA A 29 26.80 -11.10 -12.53
C ALA A 29 27.21 -10.18 -11.36
N ASP A 30 28.14 -9.24 -11.59
CA ASP A 30 28.59 -8.29 -10.57
C ASP A 30 27.43 -7.39 -10.09
N ARG A 31 26.59 -6.90 -11.00
CA ARG A 31 25.39 -6.12 -10.64
C ARG A 31 24.41 -6.92 -9.78
N THR A 32 24.21 -8.18 -10.11
CA THR A 32 23.34 -9.09 -9.34
C THR A 32 23.91 -9.31 -7.94
N GLY A 33 25.21 -9.55 -7.81
CA GLY A 33 25.90 -9.70 -6.52
C GLY A 33 25.70 -8.48 -5.61
N VAL A 34 25.93 -7.27 -6.14
CA VAL A 34 25.75 -6.02 -5.37
C VAL A 34 24.32 -5.84 -4.89
N VAL A 35 23.32 -6.20 -5.69
CA VAL A 35 21.91 -6.10 -5.29
C VAL A 35 21.58 -7.08 -4.16
N VAL A 36 22.12 -8.30 -4.20
CA VAL A 36 21.97 -9.30 -3.11
C VAL A 36 22.61 -8.78 -1.82
N ASP A 37 23.87 -8.32 -1.88
CA ASP A 37 24.58 -7.80 -0.71
C ASP A 37 23.84 -6.61 -0.04
N LEU A 38 23.30 -5.69 -0.85
CA LEU A 38 22.52 -4.56 -0.33
C LEU A 38 21.24 -5.01 0.38
N ARG A 39 20.58 -6.02 -0.17
CA ARG A 39 19.34 -6.57 0.40
C ARG A 39 19.63 -7.31 1.71
N ASP A 40 20.68 -8.09 1.76
CA ASP A 40 21.09 -8.80 2.99
C ASP A 40 21.45 -7.81 4.10
N ALA A 41 22.09 -6.69 3.75
CA ALA A 41 22.35 -5.60 4.69
C ALA A 41 21.06 -4.91 5.19
N GLU A 42 20.00 -4.83 4.38
CA GLU A 42 18.70 -4.32 4.80
C GLU A 42 18.03 -5.29 5.78
N VAL A 43 18.04 -6.58 5.47
CA VAL A 43 17.50 -7.64 6.36
C VAL A 43 18.20 -7.59 7.71
N ALA A 44 19.54 -7.60 7.73
CA ALA A 44 20.32 -7.55 8.97
C ALA A 44 19.99 -6.32 9.84
N ARG A 45 19.74 -5.14 9.23
CA ARG A 45 19.30 -3.96 9.98
C ARG A 45 17.89 -4.12 10.56
N LEU A 46 16.99 -4.73 9.82
CA LEU A 46 15.64 -5.01 10.31
C LEU A 46 15.64 -6.06 11.42
N GLU A 47 16.56 -7.01 11.39
CA GLU A 47 16.79 -7.97 12.48
C GLU A 47 17.24 -7.28 13.76
N ILE A 48 18.23 -6.38 13.68
CA ILE A 48 18.68 -5.57 14.84
C ILE A 48 17.51 -4.78 15.43
N LEU A 49 16.67 -4.17 14.59
CA LEU A 49 15.49 -3.46 15.06
C LEU A 49 14.46 -4.41 15.65
N SER A 50 14.26 -5.59 15.08
CA SER A 50 13.36 -6.61 15.59
C SER A 50 13.77 -7.05 17.00
N GLU A 51 15.05 -7.31 17.23
CA GLU A 51 15.59 -7.63 18.55
C GLU A 51 15.38 -6.48 19.56
N ALA A 52 15.59 -5.24 19.12
CA ALA A 52 15.34 -4.06 19.96
C ALA A 52 13.86 -3.89 20.34
N LEU A 53 12.93 -4.46 19.59
CA LEU A 53 11.50 -4.47 19.88
C LEU A 53 11.05 -5.63 20.79
N ASP A 54 11.89 -6.65 21.03
CA ASP A 54 11.55 -7.79 21.88
C ASP A 54 11.02 -7.41 23.27
N PRO A 55 11.64 -6.45 24.00
CA PRO A 55 11.13 -6.05 25.31
C PRO A 55 9.74 -5.38 25.27
N LEU A 56 9.39 -4.75 24.17
CA LEU A 56 8.06 -4.17 23.97
C LEU A 56 7.02 -5.28 23.77
N PHE A 57 7.29 -6.20 22.85
CA PHE A 57 6.33 -7.28 22.54
C PHE A 57 6.17 -8.28 23.68
N ALA A 58 7.19 -8.46 24.53
CA ALA A 58 7.09 -9.24 25.78
C ALA A 58 6.09 -8.64 26.80
N GLN A 59 5.71 -7.37 26.65
CA GLN A 59 4.72 -6.70 27.51
C GLN A 59 3.30 -6.76 26.92
N VAL A 60 3.14 -7.20 25.67
CA VAL A 60 1.82 -7.37 25.07
C VAL A 60 1.16 -8.63 25.64
N PRO A 61 -0.07 -8.52 26.18
CA PRO A 61 -0.77 -9.69 26.73
C PRO A 61 -1.05 -10.76 25.66
N ASP A 62 -0.91 -12.03 26.00
CA ASP A 62 -1.09 -13.18 25.09
C ASP A 62 -2.51 -13.27 24.46
N ASN A 63 -3.49 -12.66 25.11
CA ASN A 63 -4.86 -12.60 24.58
C ASN A 63 -5.08 -11.53 23.51
N ILE A 64 -4.04 -10.79 23.14
CA ILE A 64 -4.06 -9.77 22.09
C ILE A 64 -3.41 -10.32 20.82
N ASP A 65 -4.25 -10.79 19.90
CA ASP A 65 -3.86 -11.32 18.60
C ASP A 65 -3.98 -10.23 17.51
N LEU A 66 -3.36 -9.08 17.75
CA LEU A 66 -3.34 -7.95 16.79
C LEU A 66 -2.01 -7.81 16.07
N PHE A 67 -0.95 -8.33 16.68
CA PHE A 67 0.41 -8.09 16.22
C PHE A 67 1.02 -9.41 15.74
N ASP A 68 1.44 -9.42 14.48
CA ASP A 68 2.15 -10.54 13.87
C ASP A 68 3.51 -10.04 13.38
N ARG A 69 4.48 -10.10 14.28
CA ARG A 69 5.82 -9.60 13.99
C ARG A 69 6.62 -10.61 13.18
N GLY A 70 7.10 -10.18 12.03
CA GLY A 70 7.94 -11.01 11.18
C GLY A 70 8.65 -10.22 10.09
N ILE A 71 9.82 -10.70 9.65
CA ILE A 71 10.56 -10.13 8.53
C ILE A 71 10.17 -10.87 7.26
N SER A 72 9.75 -10.13 6.23
CA SER A 72 9.56 -10.65 4.89
C SER A 72 10.76 -10.30 4.01
N GLU A 73 11.38 -11.33 3.46
CA GLU A 73 12.58 -11.22 2.61
C GLU A 73 12.24 -11.03 1.11
N GLY A 74 11.14 -10.33 0.80
CA GLY A 74 10.74 -10.04 -0.57
C GLY A 74 11.73 -9.14 -1.33
N GLU A 75 11.37 -8.64 -2.49
CA GLU A 75 12.16 -7.67 -3.27
C GLU A 75 12.55 -6.42 -2.45
N THR A 76 11.67 -6.02 -1.54
CA THR A 76 11.91 -4.99 -0.54
C THR A 76 11.67 -5.62 0.84
N PRO A 77 12.71 -5.89 1.64
CA PRO A 77 12.58 -6.42 2.98
C PRO A 77 11.71 -5.52 3.88
N ARG A 78 10.87 -6.14 4.71
CA ARG A 78 9.97 -5.43 5.64
C ARG A 78 9.89 -6.17 6.96
N LEU A 79 9.95 -5.42 8.05
CA LEU A 79 9.59 -5.90 9.38
C LEU A 79 8.13 -5.53 9.65
N TRP A 80 7.25 -6.51 9.63
CA TRP A 80 5.84 -6.34 9.95
C TRP A 80 5.65 -6.18 11.45
N ILE A 81 4.75 -5.30 11.85
CA ILE A 81 4.31 -5.08 13.23
C ILE A 81 2.88 -5.61 13.39
N ASP A 82 2.04 -5.33 12.42
CA ASP A 82 0.69 -5.88 12.25
C ASP A 82 0.33 -5.97 10.75
N VAL A 83 -0.91 -6.32 10.42
CA VAL A 83 -1.40 -6.48 9.04
C VAL A 83 -1.31 -5.23 8.17
N VAL A 84 -1.18 -4.03 8.76
CA VAL A 84 -1.18 -2.75 8.03
C VAL A 84 0.05 -1.89 8.30
N ALA A 85 0.82 -2.19 9.33
CA ALA A 85 1.98 -1.41 9.73
C ALA A 85 3.27 -2.23 9.63
N HIS A 86 4.28 -1.64 9.00
CA HIS A 86 5.56 -2.28 8.80
C HIS A 86 6.70 -1.27 8.75
N ILE A 87 7.91 -1.75 8.96
CA ILE A 87 9.13 -0.96 8.85
C ILE A 87 9.92 -1.46 7.64
N LEU A 88 10.41 -0.53 6.86
CA LEU A 88 11.29 -0.79 5.72
C LEU A 88 12.46 0.18 5.74
N MET A 89 13.50 -0.12 4.98
CA MET A 89 14.61 0.79 4.83
C MET A 89 14.26 1.90 3.82
N GLY A 90 14.65 3.13 4.13
CA GLY A 90 14.50 4.27 3.24
C GLY A 90 15.31 4.11 1.94
N ARG A 91 15.21 5.09 1.06
CA ARG A 91 15.86 5.05 -0.25
C ARG A 91 17.39 4.93 -0.17
N ASP A 92 17.99 5.50 0.86
CA ASP A 92 19.43 5.46 1.14
C ASP A 92 19.88 4.16 1.84
N LYS A 93 18.93 3.22 2.12
CA LYS A 93 19.18 1.94 2.79
C LYS A 93 19.79 2.05 4.20
N ARG A 94 19.70 3.23 4.84
CA ARG A 94 20.23 3.52 6.17
C ARG A 94 19.17 4.02 7.15
N ILE A 95 18.14 4.67 6.65
CA ILE A 95 17.05 5.23 7.45
C ILE A 95 15.96 4.18 7.61
N TYR A 96 15.55 3.91 8.83
CA TYR A 96 14.34 3.14 9.12
C TYR A 96 13.12 4.01 8.85
N ARG A 97 12.14 3.42 8.24
CA ARG A 97 10.90 4.06 7.84
C ARG A 97 9.72 3.26 8.32
N PHE A 98 9.11 3.69 9.42
CA PHE A 98 7.91 3.08 9.96
C PHE A 98 6.69 3.64 9.24
N VAL A 99 5.91 2.79 8.61
CA VAL A 99 4.78 3.17 7.75
C VAL A 99 3.54 2.37 8.08
N GLN A 100 2.39 2.97 7.77
CA GLN A 100 1.09 2.31 7.85
C GLN A 100 0.40 2.38 6.49
N ASP A 101 -0.06 1.24 5.99
CA ASP A 101 -0.86 1.16 4.78
C ASP A 101 -2.34 1.42 5.12
N THR A 102 -2.94 2.40 4.46
CA THR A 102 -4.35 2.78 4.63
C THR A 102 -5.08 2.68 3.30
N ARG A 103 -6.41 2.68 3.33
CA ARG A 103 -7.23 2.72 2.10
C ARG A 103 -6.99 3.96 1.22
N TYR A 104 -6.38 5.00 1.76
CA TYR A 104 -6.06 6.24 1.04
C TYR A 104 -4.60 6.33 0.62
N GLY A 105 -3.80 5.30 0.92
CA GLY A 105 -2.38 5.23 0.64
C GLY A 105 -1.53 4.97 1.88
N ARG A 106 -0.22 5.01 1.69
CA ARG A 106 0.77 4.78 2.75
C ARG A 106 1.06 6.06 3.51
N ILE A 107 1.05 5.98 4.84
CA ILE A 107 1.38 7.07 5.75
C ILE A 107 2.70 6.72 6.44
N VAL A 108 3.64 7.68 6.50
CA VAL A 108 4.87 7.55 7.27
C VAL A 108 4.57 7.98 8.71
N LEU A 109 4.74 7.06 9.66
CA LEU A 109 4.54 7.28 11.09
C LEU A 109 5.80 7.82 11.76
N ALA A 110 6.96 7.31 11.35
CA ALA A 110 8.27 7.79 11.83
C ALA A 110 9.36 7.46 10.80
N GLU A 111 10.41 8.28 10.80
CA GLU A 111 11.59 8.09 9.95
C GLU A 111 12.84 8.52 10.75
N SER A 112 13.80 7.60 10.94
CA SER A 112 15.02 7.88 11.70
C SER A 112 16.13 6.88 11.37
N HIS A 113 17.40 7.31 11.55
CA HIS A 113 18.55 6.42 11.59
C HIS A 113 18.68 5.69 12.93
N ASP A 114 18.11 6.26 13.98
CA ASP A 114 18.28 5.81 15.35
C ASP A 114 17.22 4.78 15.72
N VAL A 115 17.64 3.59 16.11
CA VAL A 115 16.79 2.50 16.55
C VAL A 115 15.87 2.92 17.71
N PRO A 116 16.36 3.58 18.80
CA PRO A 116 15.50 4.01 19.91
C PRO A 116 14.31 4.88 19.48
N VAL A 117 14.49 5.78 18.53
CA VAL A 117 13.42 6.66 18.02
C VAL A 117 12.31 5.85 17.34
N ILE A 118 12.70 4.83 16.57
CA ILE A 118 11.75 3.94 15.92
C ILE A 118 11.05 3.04 16.94
N VAL A 119 11.78 2.52 17.94
CA VAL A 119 11.19 1.74 19.05
C VAL A 119 10.14 2.55 19.80
N GLU A 120 10.41 3.83 20.11
CA GLU A 120 9.44 4.73 20.73
C GLU A 120 8.18 4.93 19.86
N ALA A 121 8.38 5.16 18.55
CA ALA A 121 7.27 5.33 17.62
C ALA A 121 6.40 4.07 17.50
N VAL A 122 7.02 2.88 17.46
CA VAL A 122 6.32 1.58 17.45
C VAL A 122 5.60 1.37 18.78
N THR A 123 6.22 1.69 19.91
CA THR A 123 5.59 1.60 21.25
C THR A 123 4.31 2.44 21.30
N GLY A 124 4.39 3.69 20.86
CA GLY A 124 3.22 4.56 20.79
C GLY A 124 2.12 4.04 19.84
N TYR A 125 2.52 3.41 18.74
CA TYR A 125 1.59 2.78 17.80
C TYR A 125 0.88 1.57 18.46
N VAL A 126 1.64 0.65 19.04
CA VAL A 126 1.11 -0.55 19.72
C VAL A 126 0.13 -0.16 20.83
N ALA A 127 0.49 0.83 21.66
CA ALA A 127 -0.39 1.32 22.73
C ALA A 127 -1.72 1.86 22.17
N ARG A 128 -1.70 2.67 21.09
CA ARG A 128 -2.93 3.17 20.46
C ARG A 128 -3.78 2.03 19.90
N ARG A 129 -3.17 1.05 19.25
CA ARG A 129 -3.89 -0.10 18.68
C ARG A 129 -4.57 -0.96 19.75
N MET A 130 -3.93 -1.12 20.91
CA MET A 130 -4.52 -1.81 22.06
C MET A 130 -5.74 -1.07 22.61
N ILE A 131 -5.64 0.25 22.79
CA ILE A 131 -6.76 1.10 23.22
C ILE A 131 -7.92 1.09 22.21
N GLU A 132 -7.64 1.18 20.92
CA GLU A 132 -8.65 1.09 19.86
C GLU A 132 -9.42 -0.23 19.93
N ARG A 133 -8.72 -1.35 20.20
CA ARG A 133 -9.35 -2.65 20.37
C ARG A 133 -10.25 -2.67 21.60
N GLU A 134 -9.78 -2.17 22.74
CA GLU A 134 -10.59 -2.09 23.97
C GLU A 134 -11.86 -1.28 23.73
N HIS A 135 -11.73 -0.12 23.08
CA HIS A 135 -12.89 0.68 22.72
C HIS A 135 -13.84 -0.03 21.76
N ALA A 136 -13.33 -0.78 20.78
CA ALA A 136 -14.16 -1.55 19.86
C ALA A 136 -14.93 -2.67 20.58
N LEU A 137 -14.33 -3.32 21.57
CA LEU A 137 -15.00 -4.35 22.38
C LEU A 137 -16.06 -3.75 23.32
N VAL A 138 -15.82 -2.56 23.86
CA VAL A 138 -16.80 -1.86 24.72
C VAL A 138 -17.90 -1.20 23.89
N ALA A 139 -17.56 -0.68 22.71
CA ALA A 139 -18.50 -0.02 21.79
C ALA A 139 -19.32 -1.01 20.95
N THR A 140 -19.17 -2.34 21.14
CA THR A 140 -20.14 -3.30 20.61
C THR A 140 -21.33 -3.36 21.59
N PRO A 141 -22.33 -2.47 21.47
CA PRO A 141 -23.60 -2.68 22.15
C PRO A 141 -24.13 -3.97 21.56
N ALA A 142 -24.61 -4.86 22.43
CA ALA A 142 -25.41 -5.99 22.01
C ALA A 142 -26.41 -5.48 20.97
N SER A 143 -26.16 -5.83 19.71
CA SER A 143 -27.10 -5.74 18.58
C SER A 143 -28.27 -4.79 18.80
N GLU A 144 -28.11 -3.49 18.60
CA GLU A 144 -29.26 -2.76 18.08
C GLU A 144 -29.60 -3.44 16.74
N PRO A 145 -30.83 -3.96 16.59
CA PRO A 145 -31.22 -4.53 15.31
C PRO A 145 -30.97 -3.45 14.27
N GLU A 146 -30.11 -3.75 13.30
CA GLU A 146 -29.90 -2.91 12.11
C GLU A 146 -31.26 -2.34 11.72
N ALA A 147 -31.44 -1.05 11.92
CA ALA A 147 -32.61 -0.35 11.42
C ALA A 147 -32.54 -0.51 9.91
N LYS A 148 -33.22 -1.55 9.41
CA LYS A 148 -33.35 -1.82 7.97
C LYS A 148 -33.66 -0.48 7.32
N PRO A 149 -32.88 -0.02 6.35
CA PRO A 149 -33.13 1.24 5.67
C PRO A 149 -34.57 1.17 5.17
N LYS A 150 -35.45 1.99 5.76
CA LYS A 150 -36.86 2.08 5.34
C LYS A 150 -36.82 2.35 3.85
N PRO A 151 -37.42 1.48 3.01
CA PRO A 151 -37.44 1.70 1.59
C PRO A 151 -38.09 3.07 1.35
N ARG A 152 -37.38 3.95 0.70
CA ARG A 152 -37.86 5.26 0.26
C ARG A 152 -38.97 5.06 -0.79
N ARG A 153 -40.17 4.64 -0.35
CA ARG A 153 -41.38 4.46 -1.19
C ARG A 153 -42.02 5.78 -1.62
N ARG A 154 -41.34 6.93 -1.42
CA ARG A 154 -41.93 8.24 -1.69
C ARG A 154 -41.97 8.63 -3.19
N GLY A 155 -41.30 7.90 -4.05
CA GLY A 155 -41.32 8.19 -5.51
C GLY A 155 -42.45 7.52 -6.27
N TRP A 156 -42.94 6.35 -5.81
CA TRP A 156 -43.96 5.58 -6.53
C TRP A 156 -45.35 6.17 -6.43
N GLY A 157 -45.68 6.81 -5.31
CA GLY A 157 -46.97 7.50 -5.15
C GLY A 157 -47.08 8.72 -6.08
N MET A 158 -45.99 9.47 -6.27
CA MET A 158 -45.97 10.62 -7.17
C MET A 158 -46.00 10.21 -8.63
N PHE A 159 -45.41 9.07 -8.98
CA PHE A 159 -45.48 8.49 -10.33
C PHE A 159 -46.90 8.01 -10.68
N LEU A 160 -47.58 7.32 -9.76
CA LEU A 160 -48.95 6.88 -9.90
C LEU A 160 -49.94 8.05 -10.05
N LEU A 161 -49.77 9.10 -9.27
CA LEU A 161 -50.61 10.31 -9.36
C LEU A 161 -50.46 11.00 -10.71
N GLY A 162 -49.21 11.15 -11.22
CA GLY A 162 -48.93 11.71 -12.54
C GLY A 162 -49.50 10.86 -13.67
N PHE A 163 -49.44 9.52 -13.54
CA PHE A 163 -49.97 8.61 -14.55
C PHE A 163 -51.51 8.70 -14.62
N VAL A 164 -52.20 8.70 -13.49
CA VAL A 164 -53.67 8.82 -13.44
C VAL A 164 -54.13 10.17 -14.01
N LEU A 165 -53.49 11.28 -13.66
CA LEU A 165 -53.77 12.60 -14.21
C LEU A 165 -53.55 12.64 -15.72
N GLY A 166 -52.51 12.02 -16.25
CA GLY A 166 -52.23 11.94 -17.67
C GLY A 166 -53.27 11.15 -18.46
N VAL A 167 -53.74 10.04 -17.90
CA VAL A 167 -54.83 9.22 -18.51
C VAL A 167 -56.15 10.00 -18.55
N ILE A 168 -56.51 10.70 -17.46
CA ILE A 168 -57.71 11.55 -17.42
C ILE A 168 -57.66 12.68 -18.43
N ALA A 169 -56.52 13.32 -18.55
CA ALA A 169 -56.33 14.41 -19.55
C ALA A 169 -56.42 13.93 -20.98
N LEU A 170 -55.85 12.74 -21.31
CA LEU A 170 -55.94 12.12 -22.61
C LEU A 170 -57.38 11.73 -22.96
N PHE A 171 -58.12 11.17 -22.00
CA PHE A 171 -59.53 10.79 -22.18
C PHE A 171 -60.41 12.02 -22.37
N GLY A 172 -60.18 13.08 -21.60
CA GLY A 172 -60.88 14.37 -21.75
C GLY A 172 -60.66 15.03 -23.13
N LEU A 173 -59.41 14.97 -23.60
CA LEU A 173 -59.08 15.50 -24.95
C LEU A 173 -59.75 14.68 -26.07
N ALA A 174 -59.78 13.35 -25.96
CA ALA A 174 -60.44 12.47 -26.93
C ALA A 174 -61.96 12.70 -26.96
N LEU A 175 -62.59 12.88 -25.81
CA LEU A 175 -64.03 13.19 -25.70
C LEU A 175 -64.33 14.56 -26.31
N TYR A 176 -63.49 15.58 -26.05
CA TYR A 176 -63.64 16.90 -26.59
C TYR A 176 -63.51 16.91 -28.10
N ALA A 177 -62.53 16.20 -28.67
CA ALA A 177 -62.38 16.03 -30.09
C ALA A 177 -63.55 15.32 -30.73
N SER A 178 -64.06 14.25 -30.12
CA SER A 178 -65.24 13.49 -30.62
C SER A 178 -66.56 14.30 -30.61
N LEU A 179 -66.71 15.27 -29.69
CA LEU A 179 -67.87 16.16 -29.61
C LEU A 179 -67.76 17.35 -30.58
N HIS A 180 -66.58 17.64 -31.09
CA HIS A 180 -66.37 18.77 -32.04
C HIS A 180 -66.40 18.35 -33.51
N ASP A 181 -66.24 17.03 -33.75
CA ASP A 181 -66.34 16.44 -35.12
C ASP A 181 -67.77 15.93 -35.45
N LEU A 182 -68.78 16.24 -34.63
CA LEU A 182 -70.22 16.00 -34.86
C LEU A 182 -70.94 17.33 -35.06
#